data_3639e8403094fbe4c94caf94de01daca
#
_entry.id   3639e8403094fbe4c94caf94de01daca
#
_cell.length_a   1.000
_cell.length_b   1.000
_cell.length_c   1.000
_cell.angle_alpha   90.00
_cell.angle_beta   90.00
_cell.angle_gamma   90.00
#
_symmetry.space_group_name_H-M   'P 1'
#
loop_
_entity.id
_entity.type
_entity.pdbx_description
1 polymer ?
#
loop_
_entity_poly.entity_id
_entity_poly.type
_entity_poly.pdbx_seq_one_letter_code
_entity_poly.pdbx_strand_id
1 'polypeptide(L)'
;MLERFNTMSVGSEKQLQETFTWARSQVFEGYNTVLGYYQAKACLEHARGNSLLDMPCGDGALTAMMAPRFKRVVGIDASSKHLALAKANLPNAELHEALIEDFATEERFDTITMINILEHVIDPALVLSKAADLLSDDGVLLVHVPNAMAINRRLAVLMGTLSECEELSPFDIQVAGHRRSYSLSTLCDEIKGAGLRIHETGGVFYKMLSTPQMDWFLKNGLWAEGGFGWGRVGEEKSRDWKSEFCRASYELGKQHPEDCNIIFACVTK
;
A
#
# COMPACT_ATOMS: atom_id res chain seq x y z
N MET A 1 26.19 -4.22 3.64
CA MET A 1 25.44 -3.10 3.03
C MET A 1 24.26 -2.69 3.90
N LEU A 2 23.63 -3.62 4.61
CA LEU A 2 22.53 -3.34 5.57
C LEU A 2 22.92 -2.47 6.77
N GLU A 3 24.16 -2.53 7.24
CA GLU A 3 24.64 -1.70 8.38
C GLU A 3 24.73 -0.19 8.08
N ARG A 4 24.76 0.23 6.82
CA ARG A 4 24.80 1.65 6.45
C ARG A 4 23.48 2.41 6.60
N PHE A 5 22.35 1.70 6.67
CA PHE A 5 21.03 2.34 6.71
C PHE A 5 20.56 2.72 8.12
N ASN A 6 21.13 2.12 9.16
CA ASN A 6 20.67 2.33 10.55
C ASN A 6 21.24 3.55 11.27
N THR A 7 22.09 4.35 10.62
CA THR A 7 22.76 5.51 11.25
C THR A 7 22.60 6.82 10.49
N MET A 8 21.61 6.91 9.58
CA MET A 8 21.38 8.13 8.81
C MET A 8 20.70 9.22 9.64
N SER A 9 21.16 10.47 9.51
CA SER A 9 20.48 11.64 10.09
C SER A 9 19.16 11.92 9.36
N VAL A 10 18.21 12.60 10.01
CA VAL A 10 16.90 12.99 9.44
C VAL A 10 17.04 13.65 8.05
N GLY A 11 18.03 14.49 7.85
CA GLY A 11 18.30 15.13 6.54
C GLY A 11 18.71 14.15 5.44
N SER A 12 19.44 13.07 5.80
CA SER A 12 19.85 12.03 4.86
C SER A 12 18.70 11.07 4.52
N GLU A 13 17.76 10.86 5.45
CA GLU A 13 16.56 10.04 5.18
C GLU A 13 15.64 10.73 4.18
N LYS A 14 15.35 12.01 4.36
CA LYS A 14 14.56 12.80 3.39
C LYS A 14 15.19 12.76 2.00
N GLN A 15 16.51 12.96 1.88
CA GLN A 15 17.23 12.86 0.60
C GLN A 15 17.12 11.44 0.00
N LEU A 16 17.19 10.40 0.82
CA LEU A 16 17.05 9.03 0.36
C LEU A 16 15.66 8.78 -0.21
N GLN A 17 14.58 9.21 0.47
CA GLN A 17 13.21 9.08 0.01
C GLN A 17 12.98 9.83 -1.33
N GLU A 18 13.62 10.95 -1.55
CA GLU A 18 13.57 11.68 -2.83
C GLU A 18 14.27 10.96 -3.99
N THR A 19 15.15 10.00 -3.72
CA THR A 19 15.84 9.20 -4.75
C THR A 19 14.99 8.03 -5.24
N PHE A 20 14.07 7.54 -4.42
CA PHE A 20 13.12 6.51 -4.83
C PHE A 20 12.06 7.13 -5.73
N THR A 21 12.26 7.05 -7.03
CA THR A 21 11.29 7.53 -8.01
C THR A 21 10.12 6.56 -8.11
N TRP A 22 9.21 6.64 -7.17
CA TRP A 22 7.90 6.00 -7.23
C TRP A 22 6.96 6.71 -8.21
N ALA A 23 7.45 7.16 -9.33
CA ALA A 23 6.57 7.53 -10.41
C ALA A 23 5.85 6.25 -10.85
N ARG A 24 4.71 5.97 -10.20
CA ARG A 24 3.83 4.84 -10.52
C ARG A 24 3.58 4.72 -12.01
N SER A 25 3.56 5.86 -12.71
CA SER A 25 3.41 6.00 -14.15
C SER A 25 4.62 5.53 -14.97
N GLN A 26 5.83 5.45 -14.42
CA GLN A 26 7.02 5.21 -15.24
C GLN A 26 7.52 3.76 -15.22
N VAL A 27 7.24 3.00 -14.16
CA VAL A 27 7.76 1.64 -14.03
C VAL A 27 6.67 0.57 -14.19
N PHE A 28 5.42 0.81 -13.70
CA PHE A 28 4.35 -0.18 -13.71
C PHE A 28 2.98 0.50 -13.90
N GLU A 29 2.67 0.97 -15.10
CA GLU A 29 1.44 1.74 -15.37
C GLU A 29 0.12 1.00 -15.15
N GLY A 30 0.09 -0.30 -15.25
CA GLY A 30 -1.17 -1.07 -15.22
C GLY A 30 -1.55 -1.53 -13.82
N TYR A 31 -0.76 -2.45 -13.29
CA TYR A 31 -1.10 -3.18 -12.07
C TYR A 31 -1.08 -2.29 -10.82
N ASN A 32 -0.12 -1.40 -10.68
CA ASN A 32 -0.05 -0.53 -9.49
C ASN A 32 -1.25 0.41 -9.39
N THR A 33 -1.79 0.87 -10.50
CA THR A 33 -3.03 1.66 -10.52
C THR A 33 -4.22 0.81 -10.05
N VAL A 34 -4.33 -0.42 -10.54
CA VAL A 34 -5.35 -1.38 -10.10
C VAL A 34 -5.22 -1.68 -8.62
N LEU A 35 -3.99 -1.97 -8.16
CA LEU A 35 -3.73 -2.26 -6.74
C LEU A 35 -4.10 -1.08 -5.85
N GLY A 36 -3.70 0.15 -6.24
CA GLY A 36 -4.04 1.37 -5.52
C GLY A 36 -5.55 1.59 -5.42
N TYR A 37 -6.30 1.32 -6.50
CA TYR A 37 -7.76 1.37 -6.47
C TYR A 37 -8.35 0.42 -5.42
N TYR A 38 -7.89 -0.83 -5.38
CA TYR A 38 -8.41 -1.81 -4.42
C TYR A 38 -7.89 -1.58 -2.99
N GLN A 39 -6.70 -1.00 -2.81
CA GLN A 39 -6.25 -0.52 -1.50
C GLN A 39 -7.16 0.62 -0.99
N ALA A 40 -7.45 1.62 -1.83
CA ALA A 40 -8.37 2.69 -1.48
C ALA A 40 -9.78 2.16 -1.17
N LYS A 41 -10.27 1.20 -1.95
CA LYS A 41 -11.55 0.54 -1.71
C LYS A 41 -11.57 -0.18 -0.36
N ALA A 42 -10.55 -0.96 -0.04
CA ALA A 42 -10.41 -1.62 1.26
C ALA A 42 -10.36 -0.62 2.42
N CYS A 43 -9.62 0.49 2.27
CA CYS A 43 -9.63 1.57 3.26
C CYS A 43 -11.03 2.16 3.45
N LEU A 44 -11.77 2.41 2.38
CA LEU A 44 -13.12 2.97 2.46
C LEU A 44 -14.14 2.04 3.12
N GLU A 45 -13.96 0.72 3.00
CA GLU A 45 -14.83 -0.28 3.67
C GLU A 45 -14.69 -0.22 5.20
N HIS A 46 -13.55 0.26 5.73
CA HIS A 46 -13.25 0.34 7.16
C HIS A 46 -13.17 1.78 7.70
N ALA A 47 -13.25 2.79 6.83
CA ALA A 47 -13.12 4.20 7.19
C ALA A 47 -14.20 4.67 8.16
N ARG A 48 -13.80 5.51 9.12
CA ARG A 48 -14.69 6.10 10.14
C ARG A 48 -14.75 7.62 10.02
N GLY A 49 -15.77 8.22 10.56
CA GLY A 49 -15.93 9.65 10.71
C GLY A 49 -15.83 10.49 9.44
N ASN A 50 -15.34 11.72 9.55
CA ASN A 50 -15.34 12.70 8.47
C ASN A 50 -13.96 13.30 8.15
N SER A 51 -12.93 12.96 8.92
CA SER A 51 -11.57 13.46 8.74
C SER A 51 -10.61 12.32 8.38
N LEU A 52 -9.75 12.57 7.38
CA LEU A 52 -8.71 11.67 6.90
C LEU A 52 -7.34 12.32 7.07
N LEU A 53 -6.40 11.60 7.66
CA LEU A 53 -4.98 11.86 7.56
C LEU A 53 -4.32 10.71 6.77
N ASP A 54 -3.66 11.03 5.66
CA ASP A 54 -2.90 10.07 4.87
C ASP A 54 -1.40 10.30 5.07
N MET A 55 -0.70 9.31 5.61
CA MET A 55 0.70 9.40 5.97
C MET A 55 1.51 8.14 5.60
N PRO A 56 2.29 8.17 4.51
CA PRO A 56 2.48 9.28 3.58
C PRO A 56 1.41 9.30 2.47
N CYS A 57 1.09 10.49 1.98
CA CYS A 57 0.14 10.64 0.88
C CYS A 57 0.77 10.47 -0.52
N GLY A 58 2.09 10.45 -0.61
CA GLY A 58 2.81 10.36 -1.88
C GLY A 58 2.40 11.44 -2.87
N ASP A 59 2.12 11.03 -4.11
CA ASP A 59 1.60 11.90 -5.18
C ASP A 59 0.10 12.24 -5.03
N GLY A 60 -0.54 11.78 -3.98
CA GLY A 60 -1.96 12.02 -3.70
C GLY A 60 -2.95 11.19 -4.53
N ALA A 61 -2.49 10.35 -5.46
CA ALA A 61 -3.39 9.63 -6.36
C ALA A 61 -4.30 8.65 -5.62
N LEU A 62 -3.78 7.93 -4.61
CA LEU A 62 -4.57 7.02 -3.79
C LEU A 62 -5.48 7.79 -2.84
N THR A 63 -4.96 8.83 -2.18
CA THR A 63 -5.73 9.72 -1.32
C THR A 63 -6.91 10.34 -2.06
N ALA A 64 -6.73 10.74 -3.33
CA ALA A 64 -7.78 11.33 -4.16
C ALA A 64 -8.97 10.38 -4.38
N MET A 65 -8.72 9.06 -4.43
CA MET A 65 -9.78 8.06 -4.53
C MET A 65 -10.62 7.98 -3.25
N MET A 66 -10.01 8.27 -2.09
CA MET A 66 -10.68 8.24 -0.78
C MET A 66 -11.29 9.59 -0.39
N ALA A 67 -10.68 10.69 -0.82
CA ALA A 67 -11.01 12.06 -0.41
C ALA A 67 -12.51 12.43 -0.49
N PRO A 68 -13.29 12.02 -1.52
CA PRO A 68 -14.71 12.36 -1.61
C PRO A 68 -15.56 11.85 -0.44
N ARG A 69 -15.08 10.85 0.33
CA ARG A 69 -15.75 10.31 1.53
C ARG A 69 -15.64 11.24 2.74
N PHE A 70 -14.64 12.14 2.76
CA PHE A 70 -14.29 12.92 3.93
C PHE A 70 -14.53 14.41 3.73
N LYS A 71 -14.87 15.10 4.81
CA LYS A 71 -15.02 16.58 4.83
C LYS A 71 -13.67 17.27 5.02
N ARG A 72 -12.78 16.65 5.75
CA ARG A 72 -11.43 17.12 6.04
C ARG A 72 -10.42 16.09 5.55
N VAL A 73 -9.46 16.51 4.73
CA VAL A 73 -8.38 15.67 4.22
C VAL A 73 -7.07 16.39 4.45
N VAL A 74 -6.15 15.69 5.13
CA VAL A 74 -4.77 16.12 5.35
C VAL A 74 -3.85 15.03 4.81
N GLY A 75 -2.83 15.44 4.07
CA GLY A 75 -1.79 14.56 3.58
C GLY A 75 -0.42 15.04 4.05
N ILE A 76 0.43 14.11 4.46
CA ILE A 76 1.84 14.40 4.73
C ILE A 76 2.72 13.53 3.85
N ASP A 77 3.83 14.09 3.40
CA ASP A 77 4.89 13.36 2.69
C ASP A 77 6.22 14.07 2.89
N ALA A 78 7.32 13.32 2.96
CA ALA A 78 8.64 13.90 3.13
C ALA A 78 9.20 14.49 1.83
N SER A 79 8.67 14.06 0.68
CA SER A 79 9.15 14.46 -0.65
C SER A 79 8.39 15.68 -1.19
N SER A 80 9.12 16.79 -1.35
CA SER A 80 8.57 17.98 -2.00
C SER A 80 8.09 17.70 -3.45
N LYS A 81 8.74 16.75 -4.13
CA LYS A 81 8.37 16.34 -5.49
C LYS A 81 7.01 15.62 -5.52
N HIS A 82 6.78 14.71 -4.55
CA HIS A 82 5.49 14.04 -4.43
C HIS A 82 4.39 15.05 -4.09
N LEU A 83 4.64 15.95 -3.15
CA LEU A 83 3.65 16.96 -2.75
C LEU A 83 3.31 17.93 -3.89
N ALA A 84 4.27 18.22 -4.79
CA ALA A 84 3.98 19.02 -5.97
C ALA A 84 2.95 18.34 -6.90
N LEU A 85 3.01 17.00 -7.03
CA LEU A 85 2.00 16.21 -7.76
C LEU A 85 0.70 16.09 -6.95
N ALA A 86 0.81 15.87 -5.64
CA ALA A 86 -0.34 15.74 -4.75
C ALA A 86 -1.24 16.99 -4.77
N LYS A 87 -0.68 18.19 -4.91
CA LYS A 87 -1.45 19.44 -5.05
C LYS A 87 -2.41 19.43 -6.25
N ALA A 88 -2.01 18.79 -7.35
CA ALA A 88 -2.86 18.65 -8.52
C ALA A 88 -3.98 17.63 -8.33
N ASN A 89 -3.67 16.52 -7.63
CA ASN A 89 -4.60 15.42 -7.38
C ASN A 89 -5.57 15.72 -6.22
N LEU A 90 -5.16 16.59 -5.28
CA LEU A 90 -5.87 16.91 -4.04
C LEU A 90 -6.04 18.43 -3.85
N PRO A 91 -6.75 19.12 -4.74
CA PRO A 91 -6.82 20.59 -4.72
C PRO A 91 -7.44 21.17 -3.44
N ASN A 92 -8.24 20.39 -2.71
CA ASN A 92 -8.94 20.81 -1.50
C ASN A 92 -8.34 20.21 -0.22
N ALA A 93 -7.26 19.45 -0.29
CA ALA A 93 -6.60 18.89 0.88
C ALA A 93 -5.53 19.85 1.41
N GLU A 94 -5.30 19.77 2.71
CA GLU A 94 -4.12 20.38 3.34
C GLU A 94 -2.94 19.43 3.23
N LEU A 95 -1.80 19.92 2.72
CA LEU A 95 -0.61 19.10 2.47
C LEU A 95 0.59 19.65 3.23
N HIS A 96 1.30 18.77 3.93
CA HIS A 96 2.48 19.11 4.73
C HIS A 96 3.71 18.34 4.26
N GLU A 97 4.82 19.06 4.11
CA GLU A 97 6.13 18.47 3.86
C GLU A 97 6.80 18.12 5.19
N ALA A 98 6.70 16.87 5.61
CA ALA A 98 7.27 16.38 6.85
C ALA A 98 7.56 14.87 6.78
N LEU A 99 8.54 14.42 7.57
CA LEU A 99 8.59 13.01 7.97
C LEU A 99 7.43 12.75 8.95
N ILE A 100 6.96 11.51 8.99
CA ILE A 100 5.88 11.10 9.90
C ILE A 100 6.28 11.38 11.35
N GLU A 101 7.52 11.09 11.69
CA GLU A 101 8.11 11.25 13.01
C GLU A 101 8.11 12.73 13.47
N ASP A 102 8.26 13.66 12.53
CA ASP A 102 8.38 15.10 12.80
C ASP A 102 7.04 15.84 12.70
N PHE A 103 6.02 15.21 12.12
CA PHE A 103 4.72 15.86 11.97
C PHE A 103 4.03 16.07 13.33
N ALA A 104 3.59 17.30 13.59
CA ALA A 104 2.90 17.66 14.83
C ALA A 104 1.69 18.53 14.54
N THR A 105 0.57 18.21 15.17
CA THR A 105 -0.67 18.97 15.15
C THR A 105 -1.50 18.64 16.39
N GLU A 106 -2.34 19.61 16.82
CA GLU A 106 -3.34 19.37 17.87
C GLU A 106 -4.61 18.69 17.33
N GLU A 107 -4.75 18.60 16.01
CA GLU A 107 -5.90 17.96 15.35
C GLU A 107 -5.88 16.44 15.57
N ARG A 108 -7.07 15.83 15.67
CA ARG A 108 -7.26 14.38 15.73
C ARG A 108 -8.13 13.95 14.56
N PHE A 109 -7.80 12.77 14.02
CA PHE A 109 -8.42 12.27 12.80
C PHE A 109 -9.24 11.01 13.04
N ASP A 110 -10.39 10.93 12.39
CA ASP A 110 -11.29 9.78 12.50
C ASP A 110 -10.77 8.57 11.72
N THR A 111 -10.09 8.82 10.62
CA THR A 111 -9.40 7.81 9.81
C THR A 111 -7.98 8.26 9.54
N ILE A 112 -7.03 7.38 9.83
CA ILE A 112 -5.63 7.55 9.43
C ILE A 112 -5.26 6.40 8.51
N THR A 113 -4.58 6.69 7.41
CA THR A 113 -4.04 5.68 6.49
C THR A 113 -2.52 5.68 6.51
N MET A 114 -1.95 4.48 6.64
CA MET A 114 -0.51 4.19 6.52
C MET A 114 -0.34 3.09 5.48
N ILE A 115 -0.20 3.50 4.22
CA ILE A 115 -0.22 2.57 3.09
C ILE A 115 1.17 2.43 2.49
N ASN A 116 1.74 1.22 2.57
CA ASN A 116 3.05 0.87 2.06
C ASN A 116 4.15 1.82 2.60
N ILE A 117 4.21 1.97 3.91
CA ILE A 117 5.20 2.81 4.58
C ILE A 117 6.03 2.08 5.63
N LEU A 118 5.46 1.13 6.39
CA LEU A 118 6.20 0.48 7.48
C LEU A 118 7.42 -0.29 6.99
N GLU A 119 7.39 -0.79 5.76
CA GLU A 119 8.53 -1.44 5.12
C GLU A 119 9.70 -0.49 4.81
N HIS A 120 9.46 0.83 4.81
CA HIS A 120 10.43 1.87 4.46
C HIS A 120 11.03 2.59 5.66
N VAL A 121 10.27 2.81 6.73
CA VAL A 121 10.69 3.63 7.87
C VAL A 121 11.81 2.96 8.68
N ILE A 122 12.60 3.78 9.39
CA ILE A 122 13.67 3.27 10.26
C ILE A 122 13.06 2.59 11.48
N ASP A 123 12.13 3.25 12.14
CA ASP A 123 11.47 2.79 13.37
C ASP A 123 9.95 2.70 13.18
N PRO A 124 9.40 1.51 12.85
CA PRO A 124 7.97 1.31 12.70
C PRO A 124 7.17 1.57 13.98
N ALA A 125 7.73 1.25 15.14
CA ALA A 125 7.05 1.46 16.41
C ALA A 125 6.83 2.96 16.69
N LEU A 126 7.83 3.79 16.36
CA LEU A 126 7.72 5.25 16.49
C LEU A 126 6.63 5.81 15.59
N VAL A 127 6.57 5.42 14.31
CA VAL A 127 5.55 5.95 13.38
C VAL A 127 4.15 5.44 13.72
N LEU A 128 4.01 4.21 14.22
CA LEU A 128 2.75 3.69 14.73
C LEU A 128 2.28 4.45 15.98
N SER A 129 3.17 4.76 16.90
CA SER A 129 2.88 5.59 18.09
C SER A 129 2.43 6.99 17.67
N LYS A 130 3.10 7.62 16.69
CA LYS A 130 2.69 8.92 16.14
C LYS A 130 1.29 8.88 15.54
N ALA A 131 0.98 7.82 14.77
CA ALA A 131 -0.36 7.64 14.23
C ALA A 131 -1.41 7.50 15.34
N ALA A 132 -1.10 6.76 16.40
CA ALA A 132 -1.97 6.61 17.56
C ALA A 132 -2.25 7.95 18.24
N ASP A 133 -1.23 8.79 18.44
CA ASP A 133 -1.38 10.11 19.05
C ASP A 133 -2.30 11.03 18.24
N LEU A 134 -2.31 10.90 16.94
CA LEU A 134 -3.14 11.69 16.00
C LEU A 134 -4.54 11.11 15.78
N LEU A 135 -4.79 9.88 16.22
CA LEU A 135 -6.09 9.22 16.06
C LEU A 135 -7.11 9.78 17.05
N SER A 136 -8.36 9.99 16.65
CA SER A 136 -9.46 10.28 17.55
C SER A 136 -9.83 9.03 18.38
N ASP A 137 -10.58 9.22 19.49
CA ASP A 137 -10.88 8.11 20.41
C ASP A 137 -11.68 6.97 19.73
N ASP A 138 -12.60 7.32 18.83
CA ASP A 138 -13.37 6.37 18.03
C ASP A 138 -12.79 6.15 16.63
N GLY A 139 -11.59 6.63 16.37
CA GLY A 139 -10.93 6.58 15.09
C GLY A 139 -10.44 5.18 14.71
N VAL A 140 -10.04 5.06 13.46
CA VAL A 140 -9.38 3.86 12.90
C VAL A 140 -8.10 4.22 12.18
N LEU A 141 -7.03 3.48 12.48
CA LEU A 141 -5.79 3.48 11.73
C LEU A 141 -5.79 2.26 10.79
N LEU A 142 -5.61 2.51 9.51
CA LEU A 142 -5.57 1.51 8.45
C LEU A 142 -4.13 1.34 7.97
N VAL A 143 -3.53 0.20 8.30
CA VAL A 143 -2.13 -0.09 7.97
C VAL A 143 -2.08 -1.14 6.88
N HIS A 144 -1.51 -0.82 5.73
CA HIS A 144 -1.31 -1.72 4.60
C HIS A 144 0.18 -1.88 4.31
N VAL A 145 0.63 -3.12 4.12
CA VAL A 145 2.03 -3.44 3.75
C VAL A 145 2.09 -4.54 2.68
N PRO A 146 3.14 -4.59 1.86
CA PRO A 146 3.41 -5.73 0.99
C PRO A 146 3.55 -7.02 1.79
N ASN A 147 2.95 -8.09 1.29
CA ASN A 147 2.94 -9.39 1.95
C ASN A 147 4.11 -10.26 1.51
N ALA A 148 5.00 -10.59 2.45
CA ALA A 148 6.09 -11.52 2.21
C ALA A 148 5.60 -12.94 1.88
N MET A 149 4.42 -13.34 2.39
CA MET A 149 3.84 -14.67 2.15
C MET A 149 2.93 -14.74 0.93
N ALA A 150 2.83 -13.66 0.14
CA ALA A 150 2.02 -13.62 -1.07
C ALA A 150 2.30 -14.80 -2.00
N ILE A 151 1.25 -15.30 -2.68
CA ILE A 151 1.35 -16.50 -3.51
C ILE A 151 2.45 -16.40 -4.58
N ASN A 152 2.67 -15.23 -5.18
CA ASN A 152 3.74 -15.03 -6.15
C ASN A 152 5.15 -15.15 -5.53
N ARG A 153 5.34 -14.80 -4.25
CA ARG A 153 6.63 -14.96 -3.56
C ARG A 153 6.87 -16.43 -3.20
N ARG A 154 5.84 -17.14 -2.71
CA ARG A 154 5.92 -18.59 -2.48
C ARG A 154 6.24 -19.36 -3.76
N LEU A 155 5.68 -18.96 -4.89
CA LEU A 155 6.06 -19.50 -6.20
C LEU A 155 7.52 -19.20 -6.52
N ALA A 156 8.01 -17.99 -6.25
CA ALA A 156 9.42 -17.62 -6.48
C ALA A 156 10.39 -18.47 -5.65
N VAL A 157 10.04 -18.80 -4.40
CA VAL A 157 10.81 -19.73 -3.55
C VAL A 157 10.84 -21.13 -4.16
N LEU A 158 9.68 -21.67 -4.56
CA LEU A 158 9.60 -22.99 -5.19
C LEU A 158 10.34 -23.06 -6.54
N MET A 159 10.44 -21.94 -7.24
CA MET A 159 11.23 -21.79 -8.48
C MET A 159 12.73 -21.59 -8.22
N GLY A 160 13.15 -21.40 -6.97
CA GLY A 160 14.53 -21.12 -6.60
C GLY A 160 15.03 -19.71 -6.97
N THR A 161 14.12 -18.77 -7.22
CA THR A 161 14.46 -17.35 -7.50
C THR A 161 14.50 -16.48 -6.25
N LEU A 162 13.95 -16.96 -5.14
CA LEU A 162 14.13 -16.47 -3.78
C LEU A 162 14.54 -17.66 -2.89
N SER A 163 15.35 -17.43 -1.85
CA SER A 163 15.71 -18.46 -0.89
C SER A 163 14.60 -18.72 0.12
N GLU A 164 13.91 -17.66 0.52
CA GLU A 164 12.77 -17.67 1.45
C GLU A 164 11.79 -16.53 1.14
N CYS A 165 10.58 -16.62 1.68
CA CYS A 165 9.52 -15.65 1.39
C CYS A 165 9.81 -14.24 1.93
N GLU A 166 10.48 -14.14 3.05
CA GLU A 166 10.82 -12.89 3.72
C GLU A 166 12.09 -12.23 3.16
N GLU A 167 12.84 -12.92 2.28
CA GLU A 167 14.03 -12.36 1.64
C GLU A 167 13.69 -11.08 0.86
N LEU A 168 14.45 -10.02 1.11
CA LEU A 168 14.36 -8.80 0.30
C LEU A 168 15.10 -9.02 -1.02
N SER A 169 14.35 -9.06 -2.12
CA SER A 169 14.92 -9.18 -3.46
C SER A 169 15.74 -7.93 -3.83
N PRO A 170 16.63 -8.01 -4.84
CA PRO A 170 17.30 -6.81 -5.34
C PRO A 170 16.33 -5.69 -5.76
N PHE A 171 15.15 -6.05 -6.25
CA PHE A 171 14.10 -5.06 -6.55
C PHE A 171 13.59 -4.39 -5.27
N ASP A 172 13.30 -5.15 -4.23
CA ASP A 172 12.82 -4.60 -2.95
C ASP A 172 13.83 -3.60 -2.37
N ILE A 173 15.13 -3.93 -2.43
CA ILE A 173 16.19 -3.09 -1.85
C ILE A 173 16.53 -1.89 -2.74
N GLN A 174 16.76 -2.11 -4.04
CA GLN A 174 17.36 -1.10 -4.92
C GLN A 174 16.34 -0.19 -5.59
N VAL A 175 15.14 -0.72 -5.87
CA VAL A 175 14.08 0.00 -6.58
C VAL A 175 13.00 0.46 -5.61
N ALA A 176 12.52 -0.45 -4.76
CA ALA A 176 11.47 -0.15 -3.80
C ALA A 176 11.98 0.56 -2.54
N GLY A 177 13.22 0.34 -2.14
CA GLY A 177 13.80 0.93 -0.92
C GLY A 177 13.29 0.29 0.36
N HIS A 178 12.87 -0.98 0.30
CA HIS A 178 12.41 -1.71 1.47
C HIS A 178 13.56 -2.01 2.43
N ARG A 179 13.32 -1.85 3.72
CA ARG A 179 14.23 -2.19 4.82
C ARG A 179 13.86 -3.51 5.49
N ARG A 180 12.60 -3.92 5.34
CA ARG A 180 12.03 -5.15 5.90
C ARG A 180 10.87 -5.66 5.06
N SER A 181 10.46 -6.89 5.35
CA SER A 181 9.27 -7.50 4.80
C SER A 181 8.30 -7.85 5.92
N TYR A 182 7.02 -7.97 5.60
CA TYR A 182 5.96 -8.32 6.56
C TYR A 182 5.18 -9.53 6.09
N SER A 183 4.95 -10.46 7.01
CA SER A 183 3.84 -11.40 6.98
C SER A 183 2.68 -10.86 7.81
N LEU A 184 1.51 -11.45 7.73
CA LEU A 184 0.37 -11.04 8.57
C LEU A 184 0.70 -11.17 10.07
N SER A 185 1.44 -12.21 10.45
CA SER A 185 1.90 -12.41 11.83
C SER A 185 2.82 -11.28 12.28
N THR A 186 3.88 -11.00 11.52
CA THR A 186 4.87 -9.98 11.91
C THR A 186 4.29 -8.57 11.89
N LEU A 187 3.34 -8.26 10.99
CA LEU A 187 2.59 -7.00 11.02
C LEU A 187 1.77 -6.89 12.31
N CYS A 188 1.07 -7.96 12.69
CA CYS A 188 0.28 -7.97 13.93
C CYS A 188 1.16 -7.81 15.18
N ASP A 189 2.33 -8.43 15.20
CA ASP A 189 3.26 -8.35 16.33
C ASP A 189 3.84 -6.93 16.46
N GLU A 190 4.18 -6.28 15.33
CA GLU A 190 4.65 -4.88 15.29
C GLU A 190 3.59 -3.92 15.86
N ILE A 191 2.34 -4.04 15.38
CA ILE A 191 1.22 -3.21 15.83
C ILE A 191 0.95 -3.40 17.33
N LYS A 192 0.90 -4.65 17.81
CA LYS A 192 0.70 -4.95 19.24
C LYS A 192 1.87 -4.48 20.09
N GLY A 193 3.10 -4.60 19.58
CA GLY A 193 4.31 -4.09 20.23
C GLY A 193 4.28 -2.58 20.44
N ALA A 194 3.61 -1.83 19.55
CA ALA A 194 3.34 -0.39 19.70
C ALA A 194 2.17 -0.08 20.66
N GLY A 195 1.58 -1.07 21.32
CA GLY A 195 0.49 -0.88 22.28
C GLY A 195 -0.90 -0.70 21.68
N LEU A 196 -1.06 -0.96 20.39
CA LEU A 196 -2.28 -0.77 19.63
C LEU A 196 -3.12 -2.04 19.56
N ARG A 197 -4.43 -1.89 19.36
CA ARG A 197 -5.38 -2.99 19.25
C ARG A 197 -5.81 -3.22 17.81
N ILE A 198 -5.74 -4.48 17.37
CA ILE A 198 -6.17 -4.90 16.05
C ILE A 198 -7.63 -5.37 16.15
N HIS A 199 -8.50 -4.79 15.34
CA HIS A 199 -9.90 -5.21 15.22
C HIS A 199 -10.10 -6.24 14.12
N GLU A 200 -9.43 -6.02 13.02
CA GLU A 200 -9.60 -6.82 11.82
C GLU A 200 -8.29 -6.84 11.04
N THR A 201 -8.07 -7.94 10.34
CA THR A 201 -6.98 -8.09 9.36
C THR A 201 -7.54 -8.62 8.07
N GLY A 202 -6.87 -8.31 6.96
CA GLY A 202 -7.32 -8.80 5.68
C GLY A 202 -6.24 -8.74 4.62
N GLY A 203 -6.64 -9.04 3.40
CA GLY A 203 -5.76 -9.01 2.25
C GLY A 203 -6.36 -8.23 1.09
N VAL A 204 -5.49 -7.64 0.29
CA VAL A 204 -5.88 -6.91 -0.91
C VAL A 204 -5.23 -7.56 -2.11
N PHE A 205 -6.05 -8.07 -2.99
CA PHE A 205 -5.74 -8.56 -4.32
C PHE A 205 -4.93 -9.88 -4.35
N TYR A 206 -5.61 -10.95 -4.71
CA TYR A 206 -4.99 -12.24 -4.96
C TYR A 206 -4.16 -12.20 -6.26
N LYS A 207 -2.84 -12.22 -6.14
CA LYS A 207 -1.91 -12.03 -7.26
C LYS A 207 -0.95 -13.20 -7.41
N MET A 208 -1.10 -13.99 -8.47
CA MET A 208 -0.20 -15.12 -8.75
C MET A 208 1.10 -14.72 -9.46
N LEU A 209 1.07 -13.66 -10.25
CA LEU A 209 2.17 -13.24 -11.10
C LEU A 209 2.97 -12.10 -10.44
N SER A 210 4.23 -11.93 -10.83
CA SER A 210 5.01 -10.75 -10.45
C SER A 210 4.39 -9.46 -11.02
N THR A 211 4.74 -8.30 -10.47
CA THR A 211 4.18 -7.02 -10.95
C THR A 211 4.41 -6.79 -12.45
N PRO A 212 5.62 -6.99 -13.01
CA PRO A 212 5.82 -6.86 -14.47
C PRO A 212 4.98 -7.83 -15.30
N GLN A 213 4.78 -9.05 -14.78
CA GLN A 213 3.94 -10.04 -15.47
C GLN A 213 2.47 -9.67 -15.41
N MET A 214 1.99 -9.08 -14.31
CA MET A 214 0.64 -8.54 -14.20
C MET A 214 0.41 -7.37 -15.17
N ASP A 215 1.39 -6.46 -15.31
CA ASP A 215 1.32 -5.37 -16.28
C ASP A 215 1.19 -5.89 -17.70
N TRP A 216 2.04 -6.86 -18.05
CA TRP A 216 1.95 -7.52 -19.36
C TRP A 216 0.59 -8.18 -19.58
N PHE A 217 0.11 -8.92 -18.60
CA PHE A 217 -1.17 -9.62 -18.64
C PHE A 217 -2.35 -8.65 -18.82
N LEU A 218 -2.40 -7.60 -18.02
CA LEU A 218 -3.47 -6.59 -18.11
C LEU A 218 -3.44 -5.82 -19.43
N LYS A 219 -2.24 -5.65 -20.02
CA LYS A 219 -2.08 -4.98 -21.31
C LYS A 219 -2.46 -5.87 -22.49
N ASN A 220 -2.04 -7.13 -22.49
CA ASN A 220 -2.12 -7.99 -23.66
C ASN A 220 -3.29 -9.00 -23.58
N GLY A 221 -3.78 -9.32 -22.38
CA GLY A 221 -4.76 -10.39 -22.17
C GLY A 221 -4.14 -11.79 -22.23
N LEU A 222 -4.94 -12.79 -21.93
CA LEU A 222 -4.53 -14.20 -21.96
C LEU A 222 -4.69 -14.88 -23.32
N TRP A 223 -5.50 -14.30 -24.18
CA TRP A 223 -5.85 -14.89 -25.46
C TRP A 223 -6.23 -13.82 -26.48
N ALA A 224 -5.96 -14.14 -27.72
CA ALA A 224 -6.45 -13.40 -28.86
C ALA A 224 -7.98 -13.54 -29.00
N GLU A 225 -8.58 -12.72 -29.84
CA GLU A 225 -9.99 -12.79 -30.17
C GLU A 225 -10.41 -14.23 -30.53
N GLY A 226 -11.43 -14.75 -29.86
CA GLY A 226 -11.91 -16.13 -30.06
C GLY A 226 -11.16 -17.22 -29.29
N GLY A 227 -10.19 -16.85 -28.43
CA GLY A 227 -9.44 -17.82 -27.61
C GLY A 227 -10.28 -18.45 -26.50
N PHE A 228 -9.85 -19.62 -26.04
CA PHE A 228 -10.42 -20.29 -24.89
C PHE A 228 -9.81 -19.76 -23.61
N GLY A 229 -10.62 -19.29 -22.68
CA GLY A 229 -10.18 -18.74 -21.40
C GLY A 229 -11.00 -19.24 -20.22
N TRP A 230 -11.05 -18.47 -19.17
CA TRP A 230 -11.82 -18.76 -17.97
C TRP A 230 -13.31 -18.51 -18.19
N GLY A 231 -14.01 -19.47 -18.72
CA GLY A 231 -15.44 -19.39 -18.92
C GLY A 231 -15.87 -19.35 -20.37
N ARG A 232 -17.11 -19.01 -20.60
CA ARG A 232 -17.72 -19.01 -21.93
C ARG A 232 -17.24 -17.84 -22.76
N VAL A 233 -16.64 -18.15 -23.90
CA VAL A 233 -16.27 -17.16 -24.90
C VAL A 233 -17.41 -17.09 -25.91
N GLY A 234 -17.87 -15.91 -26.24
CA GLY A 234 -18.68 -15.68 -27.41
C GLY A 234 -20.02 -15.00 -27.19
N GLU A 235 -20.65 -15.11 -26.03
CA GLU A 235 -21.95 -14.45 -25.78
C GLU A 235 -21.85 -13.10 -25.07
N GLU A 236 -20.67 -12.76 -24.50
CA GLU A 236 -20.48 -11.54 -23.69
C GLU A 236 -19.34 -10.66 -24.24
N LYS A 237 -19.40 -10.31 -25.53
CA LYS A 237 -18.43 -9.38 -26.15
C LYS A 237 -18.40 -7.98 -25.50
N SER A 238 -19.41 -7.65 -24.70
CA SER A 238 -19.51 -6.37 -24.00
C SER A 238 -18.88 -6.35 -22.60
N ARG A 239 -18.48 -7.50 -22.09
CA ARG A 239 -17.93 -7.61 -20.73
C ARG A 239 -16.45 -7.22 -20.72
N ASP A 240 -16.08 -6.24 -19.91
CA ASP A 240 -14.70 -5.91 -19.67
C ASP A 240 -14.05 -6.98 -18.77
N TRP A 241 -13.45 -7.99 -19.38
CA TRP A 241 -12.81 -9.11 -18.69
C TRP A 241 -11.71 -8.65 -17.72
N LYS A 242 -11.04 -7.51 -18.00
CA LYS A 242 -9.98 -6.98 -17.12
C LYS A 242 -10.56 -6.50 -15.81
N SER A 243 -11.63 -5.72 -15.87
CA SER A 243 -12.34 -5.26 -14.67
C SER A 243 -12.93 -6.44 -13.90
N GLU A 244 -13.51 -7.42 -14.58
CA GLU A 244 -14.04 -8.62 -13.92
C GLU A 244 -12.97 -9.50 -13.29
N PHE A 245 -11.83 -9.69 -13.96
CA PHE A 245 -10.66 -10.36 -13.39
C PHE A 245 -10.15 -9.65 -12.13
N CYS A 246 -9.97 -8.33 -12.21
CA CYS A 246 -9.50 -7.54 -11.07
C CYS A 246 -10.49 -7.57 -9.91
N ARG A 247 -11.79 -7.47 -10.19
CA ARG A 247 -12.84 -7.60 -9.19
C ARG A 247 -12.82 -8.99 -8.54
N ALA A 248 -12.75 -10.06 -9.34
CA ALA A 248 -12.68 -11.42 -8.83
C ALA A 248 -11.41 -11.68 -7.99
N SER A 249 -10.26 -11.14 -8.41
CA SER A 249 -9.02 -11.24 -7.66
C SER A 249 -9.09 -10.50 -6.31
N TYR A 250 -9.80 -9.37 -6.25
CA TYR A 250 -10.06 -8.67 -4.99
C TYR A 250 -10.98 -9.47 -4.06
N GLU A 251 -12.11 -9.97 -4.57
CA GLU A 251 -13.06 -10.77 -3.77
C GLU A 251 -12.46 -12.10 -3.30
N LEU A 252 -11.63 -12.75 -4.14
CA LEU A 252 -10.90 -13.95 -3.74
C LEU A 252 -9.89 -13.64 -2.64
N GLY A 253 -9.23 -12.49 -2.72
CA GLY A 253 -8.28 -12.02 -1.72
C GLY A 253 -8.90 -11.84 -0.33
N LYS A 254 -10.17 -11.44 -0.23
CA LYS A 254 -10.89 -11.37 1.06
C LYS A 254 -11.06 -12.75 1.71
N GLN A 255 -11.12 -13.81 0.91
CA GLN A 255 -11.24 -15.18 1.41
C GLN A 255 -9.89 -15.81 1.76
N HIS A 256 -8.79 -15.30 1.19
CA HIS A 256 -7.43 -15.81 1.35
C HIS A 256 -6.44 -14.66 1.62
N PRO A 257 -6.59 -13.93 2.74
CA PRO A 257 -5.79 -12.74 3.02
C PRO A 257 -4.29 -13.00 3.05
N GLU A 258 -3.87 -14.15 3.56
CA GLU A 258 -2.47 -14.56 3.66
C GLU A 258 -1.78 -14.78 2.30
N ASP A 259 -2.56 -15.00 1.25
CA ASP A 259 -2.06 -15.21 -0.12
C ASP A 259 -1.98 -13.92 -0.95
N CYS A 260 -2.58 -12.83 -0.43
CA CYS A 260 -2.71 -11.57 -1.14
C CYS A 260 -1.38 -10.86 -1.36
N ASN A 261 -1.37 -9.94 -2.33
CA ASN A 261 -0.23 -9.07 -2.58
C ASN A 261 0.03 -8.09 -1.42
N ILE A 262 -1.03 -7.53 -0.87
CA ILE A 262 -1.01 -6.63 0.28
C ILE A 262 -1.78 -7.30 1.42
N ILE A 263 -1.29 -7.14 2.63
CA ILE A 263 -2.01 -7.43 3.86
C ILE A 263 -2.31 -6.12 4.58
N PHE A 264 -3.39 -6.12 5.36
CA PHE A 264 -3.75 -4.95 6.14
C PHE A 264 -4.24 -5.29 7.54
N ALA A 265 -4.19 -4.28 8.40
CA ALA A 265 -4.80 -4.29 9.72
C ALA A 265 -5.62 -3.03 9.95
N CYS A 266 -6.80 -3.20 10.53
CA CYS A 266 -7.66 -2.15 11.08
C CYS A 266 -7.39 -2.04 12.57
N VAL A 267 -6.93 -0.87 13.01
CA VAL A 267 -6.31 -0.68 14.32
C VAL A 267 -6.98 0.46 15.08
N THR A 268 -7.04 0.35 16.41
CA THR A 268 -7.45 1.44 17.33
C THR A 268 -6.45 1.56 18.46
N LYS A 269 -6.60 2.61 19.23
CA LYS A 269 -5.89 2.81 20.51
C LYS A 269 -6.19 1.70 21.50
#